data_a5422e3547f7f75d22bcb60dbc92bf13
#
_entry.id   a5422e3547f7f75d22bcb60dbc92bf13
#
_cell.length_a   1.000
_cell.length_b   1.000
_cell.length_c   1.000
_cell.angle_alpha   90.00
_cell.angle_beta   90.00
_cell.angle_gamma   90.00
#
_symmetry.space_group_name_H-M   'P 1'
#
loop_
_entity.id
_entity.type
_entity.pdbx_description
1 polymer ?
#
loop_
_entity_poly.entity_id
_entity_poly.type
_entity_poly.pdbx_seq_one_letter_code
_entity_poly.pdbx_strand_id
1 'polypeptide(L)' 'AHPGILEAAAVGRPNEKSGEVVVLYAVRNDPNLTKEELLVHLKENLTGYKVPREIIFREELPKTNVGKILRRELRDEAKD' A
#
# COMPACT_ATOMS: atom_id res chain seq x y z
N ALA A 1 -3.77 -3.79 11.99
CA ALA A 1 -2.62 -3.09 11.40
C ALA A 1 -1.31 -3.66 11.93
N HIS A 2 -0.28 -3.62 11.11
CA HIS A 2 1.05 -4.08 11.50
C HIS A 2 1.69 -3.05 12.43
N PRO A 3 2.28 -3.46 13.57
CA PRO A 3 2.87 -2.50 14.50
C PRO A 3 4.05 -1.70 13.93
N GLY A 4 4.68 -2.17 12.87
CA GLY A 4 5.75 -1.45 12.19
C GLY A 4 5.28 -0.46 11.13
N ILE A 5 3.98 -0.31 10.94
CA ILE A 5 3.38 0.59 9.94
C ILE A 5 2.64 1.72 10.62
N LEU A 6 3.00 2.94 10.27
CA LEU A 6 2.35 4.14 10.80
C LEU A 6 1.08 4.48 10.03
N GLU A 7 1.15 4.44 8.68
CA GLU A 7 0.02 4.72 7.81
C GLU A 7 0.09 3.81 6.58
N ALA A 8 -1.06 3.50 6.00
CA ALA A 8 -1.12 2.69 4.79
C ALA A 8 -2.34 3.01 3.96
N ALA A 9 -2.23 2.89 2.64
CA ALA A 9 -3.33 3.07 1.71
C ALA A 9 -3.16 2.13 0.53
N ALA A 10 -4.23 1.46 0.14
CA ALA A 10 -4.24 0.55 -1.01
C ALA A 10 -4.96 1.21 -2.18
N VAL A 11 -4.39 1.10 -3.36
CA VAL A 11 -4.99 1.62 -4.60
C VAL A 11 -4.91 0.58 -5.69
N GLY A 12 -5.79 0.71 -6.70
CA GLY A 12 -5.77 -0.17 -7.86
C GLY A 12 -4.88 0.41 -8.94
N ARG A 13 -4.12 -0.47 -9.62
CA ARG A 13 -3.33 -0.11 -10.77
C ARG A 13 -3.78 -0.96 -11.96
N PRO A 14 -4.03 -0.37 -13.14
CA PRO A 14 -4.40 -1.14 -14.31
C PRO A 14 -3.33 -2.17 -14.67
N ASN A 15 -3.77 -3.36 -15.07
CA ASN A 15 -2.88 -4.45 -15.47
C ASN A 15 -3.51 -5.19 -16.63
N GLU A 16 -2.76 -5.37 -17.72
CA GLU A 16 -3.28 -6.00 -18.92
C GLU A 16 -3.73 -7.45 -18.73
N LYS A 17 -3.05 -8.18 -17.84
CA LYS A 17 -3.36 -9.60 -17.63
C LYS A 17 -4.51 -9.84 -16.68
N SER A 18 -4.61 -9.06 -15.61
CA SER A 18 -5.60 -9.29 -14.56
C SER A 18 -6.62 -8.17 -14.41
N GLY A 19 -6.56 -7.16 -15.27
CA GLY A 19 -7.46 -6.01 -15.21
C GLY A 19 -6.99 -4.97 -14.21
N GLU A 20 -6.78 -5.37 -12.98
CA GLU A 20 -6.33 -4.46 -11.93
C GLU A 20 -5.55 -5.22 -10.85
N VAL A 21 -4.50 -4.61 -10.36
CA VAL A 21 -3.72 -5.17 -9.24
C VAL A 21 -3.69 -4.16 -8.11
N VAL A 22 -3.55 -4.65 -6.89
CA VAL A 22 -3.51 -3.81 -5.69
C VAL A 22 -2.08 -3.39 -5.42
N VAL A 23 -1.88 -2.09 -5.21
CA VAL A 23 -0.61 -1.52 -4.79
C VAL A 23 -0.81 -0.91 -3.40
N LEU A 24 0.02 -1.29 -2.45
CA LEU A 24 -0.05 -0.77 -1.09
C LEU A 24 1.06 0.27 -0.89
N TYR A 25 0.66 1.47 -0.52
CA TYR A 25 1.58 2.52 -0.08
C TYR A 25 1.59 2.52 1.43
N ALA A 26 2.77 2.47 2.03
CA ALA A 26 2.90 2.39 3.47
C ALA A 26 3.98 3.34 3.99
N VAL A 27 3.71 3.93 5.14
CA VAL A 27 4.69 4.72 5.88
C VAL A 27 5.15 3.87 7.04
N ARG A 28 6.45 3.55 7.08
CA ARG A 28 7.00 2.69 8.11
C ARG A 28 7.23 3.45 9.42
N ASN A 29 6.84 2.81 10.51
CA ASN A 29 7.20 3.27 11.84
C ASN A 29 8.54 2.66 12.27
N ASP A 30 8.87 1.50 11.72
CA ASP A 30 10.11 0.77 11.97
C ASP A 30 10.96 0.75 10.69
N PRO A 31 12.12 1.44 10.66
CA PRO A 31 12.95 1.47 9.45
C PRO A 31 13.55 0.13 9.06
N ASN A 32 13.51 -0.85 9.95
CA ASN A 32 14.02 -2.20 9.65
C ASN A 32 12.97 -3.11 9.03
N LEU A 33 11.71 -2.67 8.98
CA LEU A 33 10.65 -3.46 8.37
C LEU A 33 10.88 -3.57 6.86
N THR A 34 10.88 -4.80 6.34
CA THR A 34 11.05 -5.06 4.90
C THR A 34 9.69 -5.30 4.24
N LYS A 35 9.67 -5.19 2.90
CA LYS A 35 8.47 -5.50 2.13
C LYS A 35 8.07 -6.95 2.30
N GLU A 36 9.04 -7.86 2.36
CA GLU A 36 8.80 -9.29 2.52
C GLU A 36 8.12 -9.59 3.85
N GLU A 37 8.58 -8.97 4.92
CA GLU A 37 7.97 -9.17 6.24
C GLU A 37 6.53 -8.66 6.26
N LEU A 38 6.29 -7.50 5.67
CA LEU A 38 4.95 -6.95 5.59
C LEU A 38 4.05 -7.83 4.72
N LEU A 39 4.57 -8.32 3.60
CA LEU A 39 3.80 -9.17 2.71
C LEU A 39 3.40 -10.49 3.39
N VAL A 40 4.30 -11.11 4.14
CA VAL A 40 4.00 -12.32 4.90
C VAL A 40 2.88 -12.06 5.90
N HIS A 41 2.95 -10.94 6.62
CA HIS A 41 1.91 -10.55 7.58
C HIS A 41 0.56 -10.39 6.89
N LEU A 42 0.53 -9.74 5.73
CA LEU A 42 -0.69 -9.51 5.00
C LEU A 42 -1.28 -10.82 4.46
N LYS A 43 -0.44 -11.74 3.99
CA LYS A 43 -0.90 -13.03 3.51
C LYS A 43 -1.55 -13.86 4.61
N GLU A 44 -1.08 -13.72 5.84
CA GLU A 44 -1.65 -14.43 6.97
C GLU A 44 -3.01 -13.85 7.40
N ASN A 45 -3.27 -12.58 7.10
CA ASN A 45 -4.45 -11.87 7.59
C ASN A 45 -5.48 -11.50 6.52
N LEU A 46 -5.14 -11.68 5.24
CA LEU A 46 -6.01 -11.31 4.12
C LEU A 46 -6.24 -12.49 3.19
N THR A 47 -7.38 -12.48 2.49
CA THR A 47 -7.63 -13.45 1.44
C THR A 47 -6.75 -13.11 0.23
N GLY A 48 -6.47 -14.13 -0.61
CA GLY A 48 -5.50 -14.00 -1.69
C GLY A 48 -5.70 -12.81 -2.62
N TYR A 49 -6.95 -12.50 -2.99
CA TYR A 49 -7.21 -11.39 -3.92
C TYR A 49 -7.05 -10.01 -3.28
N LYS A 50 -6.99 -9.95 -1.95
CA LYS A 50 -6.80 -8.68 -1.22
C LYS A 50 -5.33 -8.42 -0.87
N VAL A 51 -4.47 -9.42 -1.08
CA VAL A 51 -3.04 -9.25 -0.83
C VAL A 51 -2.46 -8.36 -1.94
N PRO A 52 -1.73 -7.28 -1.60
CA PRO A 52 -1.19 -6.40 -2.63
C PRO A 52 -0.13 -7.11 -3.48
N ARG A 53 -0.12 -6.76 -4.77
CA ARG A 53 0.90 -7.23 -5.69
C ARG A 53 2.22 -6.50 -5.49
N GLU A 54 2.13 -5.26 -5.04
CA GLU A 54 3.30 -4.42 -4.86
C GLU A 54 3.15 -3.60 -3.59
N ILE A 55 4.25 -3.41 -2.88
CA ILE A 55 4.30 -2.59 -1.69
C ILE A 55 5.34 -1.50 -1.93
N ILE A 56 4.94 -0.25 -1.72
CA ILE A 56 5.83 0.89 -1.88
C ILE A 56 5.90 1.63 -0.54
N PHE A 57 7.09 1.73 0.03
CA PHE A 57 7.28 2.51 1.26
C PHE A 57 7.51 3.97 0.91
N ARG A 58 6.87 4.86 1.66
CA ARG A 58 7.01 6.31 1.49
C ARG A 58 7.29 6.94 2.85
N GLU A 59 7.85 8.15 2.82
CA GLU A 59 8.09 8.90 4.05
C GLU A 59 6.78 9.48 4.57
N GLU A 60 5.87 9.83 3.66
CA GLU A 60 4.53 10.32 4.01
C GLU A 60 3.57 10.05 2.87
N LEU A 61 2.28 10.09 3.17
CA LEU A 61 1.23 9.94 2.18
C LEU A 61 0.56 11.30 1.94
N PRO A 62 0.12 11.60 0.70
CA PRO A 62 -0.60 12.85 0.43
C PRO A 62 -1.90 12.89 1.21
N LYS A 63 -2.23 14.03 1.77
CA LYS A 63 -3.42 14.18 2.59
C LYS A 63 -4.21 15.43 2.23
N THR A 64 -5.52 15.39 2.48
CA THR A 64 -6.38 16.54 2.33
C THR A 64 -6.18 17.51 3.50
N ASN A 65 -6.84 18.69 3.42
CA ASN A 65 -6.81 19.66 4.48
C ASN A 65 -7.39 19.15 5.80
N VAL A 66 -8.22 18.10 5.73
CA VAL A 66 -8.81 17.50 6.93
C VAL A 66 -8.04 16.26 7.39
N GLY A 67 -6.88 15.99 6.82
CA GLY A 67 -6.00 14.90 7.24
C GLY A 67 -6.33 13.54 6.65
N LYS A 68 -7.21 13.46 5.67
CA LYS A 68 -7.52 12.19 5.00
C LYS A 68 -6.51 11.91 3.89
N ILE A 69 -6.18 10.64 3.70
CA ILE A 69 -5.24 10.22 2.65
C ILE A 69 -5.86 10.45 1.28
N LEU A 70 -5.11 11.12 0.39
CA LEU A 70 -5.54 11.37 -0.99
C LEU A 70 -5.20 10.18 -1.88
N ARG A 71 -6.07 9.17 -1.87
CA ARG A 71 -5.88 7.97 -2.67
C ARG A 71 -5.82 8.25 -4.18
N ARG A 72 -6.48 9.29 -4.64
CA ARG A 72 -6.44 9.69 -6.05
C ARG A 72 -5.01 9.94 -6.51
N GLU A 73 -4.24 10.69 -5.74
CA GLU A 73 -2.86 10.98 -6.10
C GLU A 73 -2.00 9.72 -6.14
N LEU A 74 -2.22 8.81 -5.17
CA LEU A 74 -1.50 7.55 -5.14
C LEU A 74 -1.88 6.67 -6.33
N ARG A 75 -3.16 6.66 -6.70
CA ARG A 75 -3.64 5.91 -7.85
C ARG A 75 -3.01 6.42 -9.14
N ASP A 76 -2.95 7.74 -9.31
CA ASP A 76 -2.36 8.35 -10.49
C ASP A 76 -0.86 8.06 -10.57
N GLU A 77 -0.17 8.09 -9.43
CA GLU A 77 1.24 7.74 -9.36
C GLU A 77 1.47 6.27 -9.73
N ALA A 78 0.59 5.39 -9.29
CA ALA A 78 0.71 3.94 -9.54
C ALA A 78 0.50 3.56 -11.01
N LYS A 79 -0.18 4.39 -11.79
CA LYS A 79 -0.40 4.14 -13.22
C LYS A 79 0.89 4.23 -14.03
N ASP A 80 1.86 4.95 -13.55
CA ASP A 80 3.14 5.10 -14.24
C ASP A 80 4.12 3.98 -13.82
#